data_4514aef88db605d0a917456c114e10a6
#
_entry.id   4514aef88db605d0a917456c114e10a6
#
_cell.length_a   1.000
_cell.length_b   1.000
_cell.length_c   1.000
_cell.angle_alpha   90.00
_cell.angle_beta   90.00
_cell.angle_gamma   90.00
#
_symmetry.space_group_name_H-M   'P 1'
#
loop_
_entity.id
_entity.type
_entity.pdbx_description
1 polymer ?
#
loop_
_entity_poly.entity_id
_entity_poly.type
_entity_poly.pdbx_seq_one_letter_code
_entity_poly.pdbx_strand_id
1 'polypeptide(L)'
;MKKYLVSLFALVACIPSMAQDKNSRLLGADISMLPKYEERGSVFRDSQGNEVKPLEFFKQSGWNAARVRLFVNPDKAPEQGKGEGVCQDIPYVAKFGKQIKDAGMQFMLDFHYSDTWADPGKQFIPADWTDHSVDALCSEIYKHTVEALKAMKKAGAEPELIQVGNEITNGMLWPVGKINHNDEDDWSILCRMVSSGTKACREQCPKARIIIHTEKAGDWEITKRFYEELRKHGNDYDIIGLSYYPMWHRNVGVLSATLDSLQTFFPEKEVMIVETASYYSHDNDKWSKPDSYSEFYPISIDGQTMFTKELVAELRRHLNVTGLFWWFAEENASGGDVTKGWLNRGLFDNHTGRALPAFYEFNKYLIK
;
A
#
# COMPACT_ATOMS: atom_id res chain seq x y z
N MET A 1 -46.37 -22.97 -51.25
CA MET A 1 -46.02 -22.28 -49.97
C MET A 1 -44.62 -22.74 -49.54
N LYS A 2 -43.58 -21.90 -49.78
CA LYS A 2 -42.20 -22.22 -49.39
C LYS A 2 -41.95 -21.55 -48.07
N LYS A 3 -41.65 -22.34 -47.01
CA LYS A 3 -41.23 -21.82 -45.69
C LYS A 3 -39.74 -21.51 -45.72
N TYR A 4 -39.36 -20.27 -45.53
CA TYR A 4 -37.98 -19.89 -45.31
C TYR A 4 -37.67 -20.00 -43.81
N LEU A 5 -36.69 -20.86 -43.50
CA LEU A 5 -36.09 -20.99 -42.16
C LEU A 5 -35.00 -19.94 -42.05
N VAL A 6 -35.16 -18.94 -41.16
CA VAL A 6 -34.15 -17.96 -40.87
C VAL A 6 -33.33 -18.47 -39.67
N SER A 7 -32.11 -18.94 -39.94
CA SER A 7 -31.16 -19.32 -38.88
C SER A 7 -30.49 -18.07 -38.32
N LEU A 8 -30.77 -17.76 -37.05
CA LEU A 8 -30.10 -16.68 -36.30
C LEU A 8 -28.77 -17.19 -35.80
N PHE A 9 -27.67 -16.79 -36.43
CA PHE A 9 -26.34 -17.01 -35.90
C PHE A 9 -26.06 -15.99 -34.78
N ALA A 10 -26.04 -16.46 -33.53
CA ALA A 10 -25.54 -15.67 -32.41
C ALA A 10 -24.01 -15.58 -32.50
N LEU A 11 -23.50 -14.40 -32.85
CA LEU A 11 -22.09 -14.11 -32.76
C LEU A 11 -21.72 -13.98 -31.27
N VAL A 12 -21.13 -14.99 -30.69
CA VAL A 12 -20.47 -14.91 -29.38
C VAL A 12 -19.18 -14.16 -29.61
N ALA A 13 -19.19 -12.89 -29.26
CA ALA A 13 -17.97 -12.08 -29.19
C ALA A 13 -17.11 -12.63 -28.03
N CYS A 14 -16.11 -13.44 -28.37
CA CYS A 14 -15.00 -13.73 -27.44
C CYS A 14 -14.26 -12.42 -27.16
N ILE A 15 -14.57 -11.81 -26.02
CA ILE A 15 -13.69 -10.76 -25.46
C ILE A 15 -12.43 -11.51 -25.05
N PRO A 16 -11.25 -11.21 -25.64
CA PRO A 16 -10.01 -11.82 -25.18
C PRO A 16 -9.82 -11.39 -23.73
N SER A 17 -9.84 -12.34 -22.80
CA SER A 17 -9.30 -12.16 -21.47
C SER A 17 -7.85 -11.71 -21.67
N MET A 18 -7.54 -10.44 -21.44
CA MET A 18 -6.16 -10.00 -21.39
C MET A 18 -5.51 -10.77 -20.24
N ALA A 19 -4.77 -11.82 -20.58
CA ALA A 19 -3.84 -12.45 -19.65
C ALA A 19 -2.89 -11.33 -19.24
N GLN A 20 -2.96 -10.96 -17.97
CA GLN A 20 -2.11 -9.92 -17.40
C GLN A 20 -0.67 -10.37 -17.60
N ASP A 21 0.08 -9.57 -18.35
CA ASP A 21 1.52 -9.82 -18.56
C ASP A 21 2.16 -9.80 -17.17
N LYS A 22 2.62 -10.96 -16.68
CA LYS A 22 3.26 -11.09 -15.37
C LYS A 22 4.49 -10.19 -15.18
N ASN A 23 4.93 -9.53 -16.23
CA ASN A 23 6.07 -8.63 -16.28
C ASN A 23 5.69 -7.14 -16.31
N SER A 24 4.42 -6.76 -16.14
CA SER A 24 4.05 -5.35 -16.10
C SER A 24 4.27 -4.78 -14.69
N ARG A 25 5.17 -3.79 -14.58
CA ARG A 25 5.39 -3.06 -13.33
C ARG A 25 4.15 -2.28 -12.92
N LEU A 26 3.94 -2.19 -11.60
CA LEU A 26 2.87 -1.39 -11.01
C LEU A 26 3.45 -0.07 -10.49
N LEU A 27 2.91 1.02 -10.99
CA LEU A 27 3.10 2.35 -10.43
C LEU A 27 1.83 2.71 -9.67
N GLY A 28 1.93 2.75 -8.36
CA GLY A 28 0.81 2.95 -7.47
C GLY A 28 0.98 4.10 -6.50
N ALA A 29 -0.13 4.51 -5.93
CA ALA A 29 -0.19 5.48 -4.85
C ALA A 29 -1.06 4.95 -3.71
N ASP A 30 -0.61 5.10 -2.45
CA ASP A 30 -1.54 5.04 -1.32
C ASP A 30 -2.34 6.34 -1.31
N ILE A 31 -3.62 6.20 -1.60
CA ILE A 31 -4.57 7.32 -1.72
C ILE A 31 -5.78 7.13 -0.80
N SER A 32 -5.54 6.49 0.33
CA SER A 32 -6.59 6.10 1.28
C SER A 32 -7.45 7.27 1.78
N MET A 33 -6.90 8.49 1.77
CA MET A 33 -7.56 9.71 2.25
C MET A 33 -8.16 10.56 1.13
N LEU A 34 -7.99 10.17 -0.14
CA LEU A 34 -8.49 10.96 -1.27
C LEU A 34 -9.96 11.39 -1.14
N PRO A 35 -10.92 10.49 -0.78
CA PRO A 35 -12.31 10.90 -0.58
C PRO A 35 -12.48 11.97 0.51
N LYS A 36 -11.62 11.98 1.54
CA LYS A 36 -11.68 12.97 2.61
C LYS A 36 -11.17 14.34 2.18
N TYR A 37 -10.11 14.38 1.36
CA TYR A 37 -9.64 15.62 0.76
C TYR A 37 -10.69 16.21 -0.19
N GLU A 38 -11.36 15.38 -1.01
CA GLU A 38 -12.46 15.81 -1.87
C GLU A 38 -13.65 16.32 -1.05
N GLU A 39 -14.06 15.64 0.02
CA GLU A 39 -15.11 16.09 0.95
C GLU A 39 -14.79 17.44 1.62
N ARG A 40 -13.51 17.72 1.86
CA ARG A 40 -13.04 19.01 2.40
C ARG A 40 -13.00 20.13 1.36
N GLY A 41 -13.20 19.80 0.08
CA GLY A 41 -13.14 20.77 -1.01
C GLY A 41 -11.73 21.06 -1.50
N SER A 42 -10.77 20.13 -1.27
CA SER A 42 -9.45 20.22 -1.89
C SER A 42 -9.58 20.16 -3.41
N VAL A 43 -8.90 21.08 -4.09
CA VAL A 43 -8.92 21.19 -5.54
C VAL A 43 -7.58 20.68 -6.10
N PHE A 44 -7.64 19.62 -6.89
CA PHE A 44 -6.46 19.05 -7.54
C PHE A 44 -6.24 19.73 -8.89
N ARG A 45 -4.99 20.07 -9.19
CA ARG A 45 -4.59 20.76 -10.41
C ARG A 45 -3.38 20.10 -11.06
N ASP A 46 -3.33 20.13 -12.39
CA ASP A 46 -2.14 19.75 -13.14
C ASP A 46 -0.99 20.77 -12.95
N SER A 47 0.16 20.52 -13.60
CA SER A 47 1.31 21.44 -13.55
C SER A 47 1.05 22.82 -14.13
N GLN A 48 0.03 22.96 -14.97
CA GLN A 48 -0.36 24.23 -15.60
C GLN A 48 -1.40 24.99 -14.77
N GLY A 49 -1.97 24.35 -13.73
CA GLY A 49 -2.96 24.93 -12.84
C GLY A 49 -4.41 24.66 -13.26
N ASN A 50 -4.65 23.82 -14.26
CA ASN A 50 -6.00 23.40 -14.63
C ASN A 50 -6.54 22.41 -13.59
N GLU A 51 -7.82 22.56 -13.22
CA GLU A 51 -8.48 21.63 -12.31
C GLU A 51 -8.64 20.25 -12.95
N VAL A 52 -8.37 19.20 -12.17
CA VAL A 52 -8.43 17.80 -12.60
C VAL A 52 -9.19 16.95 -11.59
N LYS A 53 -9.80 15.87 -12.06
CA LYS A 53 -10.33 14.82 -11.18
C LYS A 53 -9.19 13.88 -10.80
N PRO A 54 -8.88 13.70 -9.50
CA PRO A 54 -7.64 13.07 -9.10
C PRO A 54 -7.47 11.63 -9.62
N LEU A 55 -8.46 10.72 -9.51
CA LEU A 55 -8.32 9.36 -10.01
C LEU A 55 -8.10 9.30 -11.53
N GLU A 56 -8.83 10.11 -12.29
CA GLU A 56 -8.65 10.20 -13.74
C GLU A 56 -7.27 10.77 -14.08
N PHE A 57 -6.80 11.77 -13.32
CA PHE A 57 -5.51 12.40 -13.51
C PHE A 57 -4.36 11.45 -13.19
N PHE A 58 -4.40 10.70 -12.08
CA PHE A 58 -3.45 9.63 -11.81
C PHE A 58 -3.38 8.65 -12.98
N LYS A 59 -4.53 8.13 -13.43
CA LYS A 59 -4.60 7.16 -14.54
C LYS A 59 -4.03 7.71 -15.83
N GLN A 60 -4.44 8.91 -16.23
CA GLN A 60 -3.97 9.57 -17.47
C GLN A 60 -2.47 9.89 -17.42
N SER A 61 -1.94 10.12 -16.22
CA SER A 61 -0.52 10.33 -15.98
C SER A 61 0.29 9.04 -15.87
N GLY A 62 -0.28 7.88 -16.19
CA GLY A 62 0.41 6.59 -16.24
C GLY A 62 0.36 5.77 -14.97
N TRP A 63 -0.20 6.30 -13.88
CA TRP A 63 -0.39 5.51 -12.65
C TRP A 63 -1.43 4.41 -12.91
N ASN A 64 -1.14 3.18 -12.47
CA ASN A 64 -1.95 2.02 -12.84
C ASN A 64 -2.45 1.19 -11.64
N ALA A 65 -2.09 1.60 -10.42
CA ALA A 65 -2.54 0.96 -9.18
C ALA A 65 -2.84 1.99 -8.10
N ALA A 66 -3.69 1.61 -7.15
CA ALA A 66 -3.96 2.38 -5.94
C ALA A 66 -3.98 1.45 -4.73
N ARG A 67 -3.34 1.85 -3.63
CA ARG A 67 -3.34 1.17 -2.34
C ARG A 67 -4.29 1.90 -1.39
N VAL A 68 -5.13 1.13 -0.69
CA VAL A 68 -6.04 1.66 0.33
C VAL A 68 -5.96 0.77 1.57
N ARG A 69 -5.70 1.38 2.71
CA ARG A 69 -5.68 0.72 4.01
C ARG A 69 -7.08 0.43 4.52
N LEU A 70 -7.20 -0.58 5.36
CA LEU A 70 -8.42 -0.99 6.03
C LEU A 70 -8.15 -1.22 7.52
N PHE A 71 -8.93 -0.55 8.37
CA PHE A 71 -8.97 -0.77 9.82
C PHE A 71 -10.13 -1.68 10.18
N VAL A 72 -10.08 -2.31 11.38
CA VAL A 72 -11.14 -3.20 11.86
C VAL A 72 -12.36 -2.38 12.29
N ASN A 73 -12.18 -1.45 13.20
CA ASN A 73 -13.26 -0.57 13.67
C ASN A 73 -12.71 0.84 13.98
N PRO A 74 -12.57 1.72 12.96
CA PRO A 74 -11.99 3.05 13.14
C PRO A 74 -12.77 3.95 14.10
N ASP A 75 -14.05 3.67 14.38
CA ASP A 75 -14.82 4.41 15.38
C ASP A 75 -14.26 4.23 16.81
N LYS A 76 -13.59 3.11 17.07
CA LYS A 76 -12.90 2.81 18.31
C LYS A 76 -11.46 3.28 18.38
N ALA A 77 -10.95 3.88 17.31
CA ALA A 77 -9.61 4.45 17.30
C ALA A 77 -9.47 5.53 18.39
N PRO A 78 -8.29 5.65 19.01
CA PRO A 78 -7.97 6.79 19.87
C PRO A 78 -8.15 8.12 19.13
N GLU A 79 -8.44 9.20 19.87
CA GLU A 79 -8.62 10.54 19.27
C GLU A 79 -7.40 11.01 18.46
N GLN A 80 -6.21 10.60 18.86
CA GLN A 80 -5.01 10.86 18.07
C GLN A 80 -5.11 10.18 16.69
N GLY A 81 -5.48 8.90 16.63
CA GLY A 81 -5.62 8.17 15.37
C GLY A 81 -6.70 8.78 14.47
N LYS A 82 -7.86 9.15 15.04
CA LYS A 82 -8.92 9.87 14.30
C LYS A 82 -8.41 11.20 13.74
N GLY A 83 -7.63 11.94 14.54
CA GLY A 83 -6.97 13.17 14.09
C GLY A 83 -5.91 12.95 13.01
N GLU A 84 -5.36 11.76 12.92
CA GLU A 84 -4.38 11.34 11.90
C GLU A 84 -5.06 10.65 10.69
N GLY A 85 -6.37 10.76 10.53
CA GLY A 85 -7.11 10.31 9.36
C GLY A 85 -7.59 8.86 9.39
N VAL A 86 -7.66 8.23 10.57
CA VAL A 86 -8.25 6.89 10.72
C VAL A 86 -9.76 6.96 10.51
N CYS A 87 -10.26 6.36 9.41
CA CYS A 87 -11.68 6.33 9.05
C CYS A 87 -12.03 5.21 8.06
N GLN A 88 -11.06 4.44 7.61
CA GLN A 88 -11.20 3.47 6.52
C GLN A 88 -11.75 2.14 7.07
N ASP A 89 -13.07 2.08 7.21
CA ASP A 89 -13.82 0.85 7.48
C ASP A 89 -14.17 0.08 6.21
N ILE A 90 -14.79 -1.09 6.34
CA ILE A 90 -15.20 -1.92 5.20
C ILE A 90 -16.12 -1.16 4.22
N PRO A 91 -17.19 -0.45 4.64
CA PRO A 91 -18.03 0.33 3.75
C PRO A 91 -17.28 1.42 2.97
N TYR A 92 -16.41 2.18 3.65
CA TYR A 92 -15.58 3.21 3.04
C TYR A 92 -14.67 2.62 1.95
N VAL A 93 -13.92 1.57 2.32
CA VAL A 93 -12.94 0.96 1.42
C VAL A 93 -13.63 0.26 0.23
N ALA A 94 -14.77 -0.40 0.45
CA ALA A 94 -15.54 -1.03 -0.63
C ALA A 94 -16.05 0.01 -1.65
N LYS A 95 -16.57 1.14 -1.17
CA LYS A 95 -17.02 2.24 -2.04
C LYS A 95 -15.86 2.83 -2.83
N PHE A 96 -14.75 3.12 -2.15
CA PHE A 96 -13.60 3.75 -2.80
C PHE A 96 -12.86 2.79 -3.73
N GLY A 97 -12.69 1.51 -3.33
CA GLY A 97 -12.14 0.47 -4.19
C GLY A 97 -12.92 0.30 -5.50
N LYS A 98 -14.26 0.44 -5.45
CA LYS A 98 -15.08 0.46 -6.68
C LYS A 98 -14.72 1.63 -7.59
N GLN A 99 -14.53 2.83 -7.04
CA GLN A 99 -14.13 4.00 -7.84
C GLN A 99 -12.75 3.81 -8.48
N ILE A 100 -11.79 3.21 -7.75
CA ILE A 100 -10.46 2.86 -8.27
C ILE A 100 -10.57 1.89 -9.44
N LYS A 101 -11.40 0.84 -9.30
CA LYS A 101 -11.65 -0.15 -10.37
C LYS A 101 -12.33 0.49 -11.58
N ASP A 102 -13.30 1.37 -11.36
CA ASP A 102 -14.00 2.08 -12.45
C ASP A 102 -13.07 3.04 -13.21
N ALA A 103 -12.06 3.59 -12.54
CA ALA A 103 -10.99 4.36 -13.18
C ALA A 103 -10.00 3.49 -13.96
N GLY A 104 -10.15 2.16 -13.95
CA GLY A 104 -9.28 1.22 -14.66
C GLY A 104 -7.91 1.02 -14.02
N MET A 105 -7.79 1.23 -12.70
CA MET A 105 -6.59 1.00 -11.92
C MET A 105 -6.69 -0.33 -11.16
N GLN A 106 -5.55 -0.97 -10.88
CA GLN A 106 -5.49 -2.11 -9.97
C GLN A 106 -5.69 -1.64 -8.54
N PHE A 107 -6.37 -2.45 -7.75
CA PHE A 107 -6.65 -2.16 -6.36
C PHE A 107 -5.80 -3.04 -5.43
N MET A 108 -5.02 -2.42 -4.55
CA MET A 108 -4.31 -3.06 -3.44
C MET A 108 -5.06 -2.76 -2.15
N LEU A 109 -5.53 -3.81 -1.49
CA LEU A 109 -6.16 -3.72 -0.16
C LEU A 109 -5.11 -4.00 0.91
N ASP A 110 -4.95 -3.08 1.87
CA ASP A 110 -3.99 -3.18 2.95
C ASP A 110 -4.69 -3.37 4.30
N PHE A 111 -4.57 -4.56 4.88
CA PHE A 111 -5.11 -4.89 6.21
C PHE A 111 -4.19 -4.45 7.34
N HIS A 112 -4.64 -3.51 8.16
CA HIS A 112 -3.92 -3.13 9.39
C HIS A 112 -4.20 -4.07 10.58
N TYR A 113 -5.30 -4.82 10.58
CA TYR A 113 -5.77 -5.65 11.69
C TYR A 113 -5.76 -4.93 13.05
N SER A 114 -6.11 -3.67 13.04
CA SER A 114 -6.19 -2.79 14.20
C SER A 114 -7.34 -1.79 13.99
N ASP A 115 -7.81 -1.16 15.04
CA ASP A 115 -8.78 -0.07 14.97
C ASP A 115 -8.14 1.26 14.58
N THR A 116 -6.81 1.32 14.61
CA THR A 116 -6.00 2.49 14.30
C THR A 116 -4.72 2.08 13.55
N TRP A 117 -3.85 3.04 13.27
CA TRP A 117 -2.55 2.80 12.66
C TRP A 117 -1.82 1.63 13.29
N ALA A 118 -1.47 0.63 12.50
CA ALA A 118 -0.51 -0.41 12.79
C ALA A 118 0.80 -0.03 12.11
N ASP A 119 1.88 0.08 12.88
CA ASP A 119 3.21 0.48 12.41
C ASP A 119 4.29 -0.15 13.30
N PRO A 120 5.59 0.08 13.03
CA PRO A 120 6.67 -0.56 13.78
C PRO A 120 6.69 -0.26 15.28
N GLY A 121 6.01 0.80 15.70
CA GLY A 121 5.91 1.22 17.12
C GLY A 121 4.63 0.74 17.82
N LYS A 122 3.63 0.28 17.06
CA LYS A 122 2.33 -0.13 17.61
C LYS A 122 1.57 -1.09 16.69
N GLN A 123 1.05 -2.15 17.27
CA GLN A 123 0.27 -3.19 16.60
C GLN A 123 -0.86 -3.63 17.56
N PHE A 124 -1.79 -2.69 17.83
CA PHE A 124 -2.83 -2.91 18.85
C PHE A 124 -3.85 -3.95 18.41
N ILE A 125 -4.26 -4.80 19.36
CA ILE A 125 -5.40 -5.69 19.17
C ILE A 125 -6.67 -4.82 19.07
N PRO A 126 -7.57 -5.06 18.08
CA PRO A 126 -8.85 -4.39 18.01
C PRO A 126 -9.68 -4.53 19.30
N ALA A 127 -10.37 -3.47 19.70
CA ALA A 127 -11.09 -3.42 20.98
C ALA A 127 -12.20 -4.47 21.10
N ASP A 128 -12.77 -4.92 19.99
CA ASP A 128 -13.81 -5.94 19.95
C ASP A 128 -13.28 -7.38 20.01
N TRP A 129 -11.96 -7.58 19.83
CA TRP A 129 -11.33 -8.90 19.89
C TRP A 129 -10.91 -9.18 21.32
N THR A 130 -11.87 -9.56 22.17
CA THR A 130 -11.72 -9.63 23.63
C THR A 130 -11.02 -10.90 24.14
N ASP A 131 -11.02 -11.99 23.37
CA ASP A 131 -10.24 -13.20 23.68
C ASP A 131 -8.87 -13.09 22.98
N HIS A 132 -7.84 -12.90 23.79
CA HIS A 132 -6.46 -12.72 23.33
C HIS A 132 -5.69 -14.05 23.25
N SER A 133 -6.35 -15.20 23.30
CA SER A 133 -5.69 -16.46 22.97
C SER A 133 -5.26 -16.47 21.50
N VAL A 134 -4.15 -17.14 21.20
CA VAL A 134 -3.62 -17.21 19.82
C VAL A 134 -4.67 -17.78 18.86
N ASP A 135 -5.43 -18.79 19.28
CA ASP A 135 -6.46 -19.42 18.45
C ASP A 135 -7.62 -18.46 18.15
N ALA A 136 -8.06 -17.68 19.14
CA ALA A 136 -9.10 -16.69 18.96
C ALA A 136 -8.64 -15.57 18.03
N LEU A 137 -7.43 -15.01 18.23
CA LEU A 137 -6.89 -13.96 17.37
C LEU A 137 -6.72 -14.44 15.92
N CYS A 138 -6.22 -15.65 15.71
CA CYS A 138 -6.15 -16.26 14.38
C CYS A 138 -7.54 -16.38 13.74
N SER A 139 -8.56 -16.78 14.53
CA SER A 139 -9.95 -16.88 14.08
C SER A 139 -10.51 -15.50 13.69
N GLU A 140 -10.24 -14.45 14.48
CA GLU A 140 -10.71 -13.10 14.20
C GLU A 140 -10.03 -12.50 12.96
N ILE A 141 -8.71 -12.69 12.77
CA ILE A 141 -8.01 -12.33 11.53
C ILE A 141 -8.70 -12.97 10.31
N TYR A 142 -8.93 -14.29 10.38
CA TYR A 142 -9.58 -15.01 9.28
C TYR A 142 -10.98 -14.47 8.99
N LYS A 143 -11.83 -14.32 10.02
CA LYS A 143 -13.21 -13.85 9.88
C LYS A 143 -13.28 -12.44 9.29
N HIS A 144 -12.48 -11.50 9.83
CA HIS A 144 -12.43 -10.12 9.35
C HIS A 144 -11.96 -10.06 7.90
N THR A 145 -10.95 -10.84 7.54
CA THR A 145 -10.45 -10.91 6.16
C THR A 145 -11.53 -11.43 5.21
N VAL A 146 -12.24 -12.51 5.59
CA VAL A 146 -13.36 -13.06 4.79
C VAL A 146 -14.49 -12.05 4.63
N GLU A 147 -14.88 -11.36 5.71
CA GLU A 147 -15.93 -10.33 5.68
C GLU A 147 -15.57 -9.19 4.75
N ALA A 148 -14.38 -8.63 4.91
CA ALA A 148 -13.89 -7.53 4.09
C ALA A 148 -13.85 -7.92 2.59
N LEU A 149 -13.26 -9.06 2.26
CA LEU A 149 -13.13 -9.49 0.86
C LEU A 149 -14.49 -9.83 0.23
N LYS A 150 -15.45 -10.38 0.98
CA LYS A 150 -16.83 -10.56 0.51
C LYS A 150 -17.51 -9.21 0.22
N ALA A 151 -17.30 -8.21 1.09
CA ALA A 151 -17.84 -6.86 0.89
C ALA A 151 -17.22 -6.19 -0.34
N MET A 152 -15.89 -6.30 -0.53
CA MET A 152 -15.19 -5.80 -1.73
C MET A 152 -15.77 -6.43 -3.00
N LYS A 153 -15.92 -7.75 -3.04
CA LYS A 153 -16.52 -8.45 -4.19
C LYS A 153 -17.94 -7.98 -4.48
N LYS A 154 -18.77 -7.88 -3.44
CA LYS A 154 -20.16 -7.41 -3.57
C LYS A 154 -20.23 -6.01 -4.15
N ALA A 155 -19.28 -5.15 -3.81
CA ALA A 155 -19.20 -3.79 -4.34
C ALA A 155 -18.60 -3.70 -5.76
N GLY A 156 -18.05 -4.79 -6.31
CA GLY A 156 -17.29 -4.75 -7.58
C GLY A 156 -15.87 -4.18 -7.41
N ALA A 157 -15.33 -4.27 -6.19
CA ALA A 157 -14.00 -3.81 -5.79
C ALA A 157 -13.08 -4.99 -5.42
N GLU A 158 -13.17 -6.13 -6.11
CA GLU A 158 -12.27 -7.26 -5.84
C GLU A 158 -10.82 -6.83 -6.06
N PRO A 159 -9.95 -6.93 -5.03
CA PRO A 159 -8.56 -6.49 -5.13
C PRO A 159 -7.71 -7.46 -5.97
N GLU A 160 -6.74 -6.93 -6.72
CA GLU A 160 -5.69 -7.70 -7.39
C GLU A 160 -4.50 -7.98 -6.49
N LEU A 161 -4.32 -7.14 -5.46
CA LEU A 161 -3.25 -7.27 -4.47
C LEU A 161 -3.84 -7.15 -3.08
N ILE A 162 -3.36 -7.99 -2.16
CA ILE A 162 -3.83 -7.98 -0.77
C ILE A 162 -2.61 -8.01 0.14
N GLN A 163 -2.47 -6.98 0.94
CA GLN A 163 -1.43 -6.90 1.97
C GLN A 163 -1.99 -7.42 3.29
N VAL A 164 -1.36 -8.44 3.85
CA VAL A 164 -1.77 -9.09 5.10
C VAL A 164 -0.89 -8.58 6.23
N GLY A 165 -1.39 -7.60 6.97
CA GLY A 165 -0.66 -6.84 7.98
C GLY A 165 0.15 -5.69 7.40
N ASN A 166 0.27 -4.58 8.15
CA ASN A 166 1.07 -3.41 7.80
C ASN A 166 2.29 -3.30 8.70
N GLU A 167 3.49 -3.26 8.08
CA GLU A 167 4.78 -3.09 8.77
C GLU A 167 4.97 -4.03 9.97
N ILE A 168 4.75 -5.31 9.74
CA ILE A 168 4.69 -6.35 10.79
C ILE A 168 6.07 -6.93 11.17
N THR A 169 7.17 -6.23 10.92
CA THR A 169 8.51 -6.71 11.27
C THR A 169 8.60 -7.10 12.74
N ASN A 170 8.04 -6.28 13.62
CA ASN A 170 7.99 -6.55 15.06
C ASN A 170 6.74 -7.35 15.48
N GLY A 171 6.16 -8.11 14.52
CA GLY A 171 4.95 -8.88 14.75
C GLY A 171 3.66 -8.07 14.64
N MET A 172 2.53 -8.67 15.00
CA MET A 172 1.19 -8.05 14.95
C MET A 172 0.38 -8.42 16.19
N LEU A 173 -0.70 -7.67 16.49
CA LEU A 173 -1.60 -7.89 17.60
C LEU A 173 -0.87 -8.02 18.96
N TRP A 174 -0.11 -6.98 19.29
CA TRP A 174 0.68 -6.97 20.52
C TRP A 174 -0.16 -6.97 21.78
N PRO A 175 0.33 -7.64 22.88
CA PRO A 175 1.65 -8.28 23.01
C PRO A 175 1.75 -9.71 22.45
N VAL A 176 0.63 -10.33 22.02
CA VAL A 176 0.55 -11.78 21.74
C VAL A 176 1.44 -12.21 20.57
N GLY A 177 1.33 -11.54 19.43
CA GLY A 177 2.15 -11.84 18.24
C GLY A 177 3.39 -10.96 18.10
N LYS A 178 3.89 -10.37 19.20
CA LYS A 178 5.06 -9.49 19.17
C LYS A 178 6.36 -10.26 18.95
N ILE A 179 7.22 -9.72 18.10
CA ILE A 179 8.58 -10.20 17.84
C ILE A 179 9.57 -9.12 18.31
N ASN A 180 10.61 -9.51 19.04
CA ASN A 180 11.64 -8.63 19.57
C ASN A 180 13.01 -8.84 18.90
N HIS A 181 13.08 -9.74 17.92
CA HIS A 181 14.29 -10.13 17.17
C HIS A 181 15.40 -10.69 18.04
N ASN A 182 15.03 -11.47 19.06
CA ASN A 182 15.94 -12.23 19.91
C ASN A 182 15.68 -13.74 19.76
N ASP A 183 16.47 -14.55 20.47
CA ASP A 183 16.38 -16.01 20.36
C ASP A 183 15.23 -16.64 21.17
N GLU A 184 14.55 -15.83 22.00
CA GLU A 184 13.40 -16.24 22.80
C GLU A 184 12.07 -16.05 22.06
N ASP A 185 12.06 -15.42 20.88
CA ASP A 185 10.83 -15.15 20.13
C ASP A 185 10.20 -16.45 19.62
N ASP A 186 8.90 -16.60 19.88
CA ASP A 186 8.08 -17.64 19.28
C ASP A 186 7.49 -17.20 17.96
N TRP A 187 8.25 -17.37 16.88
CA TRP A 187 7.84 -17.05 15.53
C TRP A 187 6.58 -17.81 15.07
N SER A 188 6.28 -18.97 15.69
CA SER A 188 5.11 -19.77 15.31
C SER A 188 3.79 -19.01 15.53
N ILE A 189 3.72 -18.14 16.53
CA ILE A 189 2.54 -17.32 16.83
C ILE A 189 2.28 -16.34 15.70
N LEU A 190 3.28 -15.53 15.33
CA LEU A 190 3.18 -14.59 14.21
C LEU A 190 2.85 -15.33 12.90
N CYS A 191 3.56 -16.42 12.62
CA CYS A 191 3.36 -17.20 11.39
C CYS A 191 1.95 -17.79 11.29
N ARG A 192 1.34 -18.22 12.41
CA ARG A 192 -0.05 -18.67 12.46
C ARG A 192 -1.04 -17.55 12.18
N MET A 193 -0.80 -16.35 12.73
CA MET A 193 -1.60 -15.15 12.46
C MET A 193 -1.55 -14.78 10.97
N VAL A 194 -0.35 -14.72 10.39
CA VAL A 194 -0.15 -14.46 8.96
C VAL A 194 -0.86 -15.54 8.12
N SER A 195 -0.71 -16.83 8.46
CA SER A 195 -1.37 -17.92 7.75
C SER A 195 -2.90 -17.82 7.79
N SER A 196 -3.48 -17.31 8.88
CA SER A 196 -4.93 -17.12 8.99
C SER A 196 -5.44 -16.08 7.98
N GLY A 197 -4.72 -14.97 7.84
CA GLY A 197 -5.03 -13.93 6.86
C GLY A 197 -4.84 -14.41 5.42
N THR A 198 -3.67 -15.01 5.12
CA THR A 198 -3.35 -15.45 3.75
C THR A 198 -4.27 -16.57 3.29
N LYS A 199 -4.66 -17.50 4.19
CA LYS A 199 -5.66 -18.54 3.90
C LYS A 199 -6.98 -17.93 3.49
N ALA A 200 -7.50 -16.95 4.24
CA ALA A 200 -8.74 -16.27 3.90
C ALA A 200 -8.64 -15.55 2.54
N CYS A 201 -7.50 -14.94 2.24
CA CYS A 201 -7.23 -14.31 0.95
C CYS A 201 -7.28 -15.32 -0.20
N ARG A 202 -6.61 -16.47 -0.09
CA ARG A 202 -6.62 -17.53 -1.13
C ARG A 202 -8.01 -18.08 -1.36
N GLU A 203 -8.79 -18.27 -0.29
CA GLU A 203 -10.16 -18.78 -0.42
C GLU A 203 -11.12 -17.77 -1.05
N GLN A 204 -10.99 -16.50 -0.67
CA GLN A 204 -11.90 -15.46 -1.16
C GLN A 204 -11.50 -14.86 -2.50
N CYS A 205 -10.20 -14.62 -2.72
CA CYS A 205 -9.65 -13.98 -3.92
C CYS A 205 -8.47 -14.80 -4.47
N PRO A 206 -8.70 -16.00 -5.04
CA PRO A 206 -7.64 -16.94 -5.44
C PRO A 206 -6.70 -16.40 -6.53
N LYS A 207 -7.09 -15.33 -7.22
CA LYS A 207 -6.27 -14.68 -8.26
C LYS A 207 -5.45 -13.51 -7.73
N ALA A 208 -5.77 -13.02 -6.53
CA ALA A 208 -5.04 -11.91 -5.93
C ALA A 208 -3.64 -12.36 -5.51
N ARG A 209 -2.66 -11.47 -5.70
CA ARG A 209 -1.31 -11.68 -5.16
C ARG A 209 -1.23 -11.17 -3.73
N ILE A 210 -0.66 -11.97 -2.85
CA ILE A 210 -0.56 -11.68 -1.42
C ILE A 210 0.79 -11.07 -1.09
N ILE A 211 0.77 -9.99 -0.34
CA ILE A 211 1.95 -9.21 0.08
C ILE A 211 2.11 -9.36 1.59
N ILE A 212 3.33 -9.61 2.06
CA ILE A 212 3.72 -9.43 3.45
C ILE A 212 4.66 -8.24 3.52
N HIS A 213 4.34 -7.28 4.41
CA HIS A 213 4.93 -5.96 4.45
C HIS A 213 5.78 -5.73 5.69
N THR A 214 7.04 -5.33 5.47
CA THR A 214 8.00 -4.94 6.51
C THR A 214 8.63 -3.58 6.21
N GLU A 215 9.16 -2.90 7.23
CA GLU A 215 9.75 -1.56 7.10
C GLU A 215 11.28 -1.54 7.25
N LYS A 216 11.94 -2.68 7.15
CA LYS A 216 13.41 -2.77 7.36
C LYS A 216 14.21 -2.79 6.05
N ALA A 217 13.79 -2.01 5.04
CA ALA A 217 14.52 -1.89 3.79
C ALA A 217 15.99 -1.44 3.94
N GLY A 218 16.34 -0.82 5.06
CA GLY A 218 17.70 -0.41 5.40
C GLY A 218 18.47 -1.39 6.31
N ASP A 219 17.86 -2.51 6.71
CA ASP A 219 18.44 -3.51 7.62
C ASP A 219 18.24 -4.92 7.05
N TRP A 220 19.27 -5.39 6.34
CA TRP A 220 19.21 -6.69 5.67
C TRP A 220 19.05 -7.86 6.64
N GLU A 221 19.75 -7.85 7.79
CA GLU A 221 19.75 -9.00 8.71
C GLU A 221 18.36 -9.21 9.32
N ILE A 222 17.68 -8.13 9.72
CA ILE A 222 16.31 -8.22 10.21
C ILE A 222 15.36 -8.64 9.09
N THR A 223 15.47 -8.03 7.90
CA THR A 223 14.64 -8.37 6.73
C THR A 223 14.81 -9.85 6.36
N LYS A 224 16.06 -10.33 6.27
CA LYS A 224 16.37 -11.72 5.96
C LYS A 224 15.75 -12.67 6.98
N ARG A 225 16.03 -12.44 8.28
CA ARG A 225 15.49 -13.29 9.37
C ARG A 225 13.97 -13.38 9.33
N PHE A 226 13.29 -12.25 9.13
CA PHE A 226 11.84 -12.21 9.08
C PHE A 226 11.28 -13.12 7.96
N TYR A 227 11.75 -12.96 6.73
CA TYR A 227 11.24 -13.75 5.61
C TYR A 227 11.73 -15.21 5.61
N GLU A 228 12.90 -15.50 6.21
CA GLU A 228 13.34 -16.88 6.45
C GLU A 228 12.46 -17.61 7.46
N GLU A 229 12.02 -16.93 8.54
CA GLU A 229 11.09 -17.53 9.49
C GLU A 229 9.71 -17.78 8.87
N LEU A 230 9.19 -16.86 8.05
CA LEU A 230 7.95 -17.11 7.29
C LEU A 230 8.08 -18.32 6.37
N ARG A 231 9.21 -18.45 5.65
CA ARG A 231 9.49 -19.59 4.77
C ARG A 231 9.61 -20.91 5.54
N LYS A 232 10.30 -20.90 6.66
CA LYS A 232 10.49 -22.05 7.54
C LYS A 232 9.15 -22.58 8.09
N HIS A 233 8.21 -21.69 8.38
CA HIS A 233 6.86 -22.04 8.85
C HIS A 233 5.85 -22.27 7.73
N GLY A 234 6.26 -22.22 6.46
CA GLY A 234 5.43 -22.53 5.31
C GLY A 234 4.34 -21.50 5.02
N ASN A 235 4.56 -20.23 5.38
CA ASN A 235 3.62 -19.16 5.07
C ASN A 235 3.49 -18.96 3.54
N ASP A 236 2.23 -18.90 3.07
CA ASP A 236 1.89 -18.72 1.66
C ASP A 236 1.69 -17.24 1.35
N TYR A 237 2.61 -16.67 0.57
CA TYR A 237 2.54 -15.32 0.04
C TYR A 237 3.35 -15.22 -1.26
N ASP A 238 3.10 -14.19 -2.06
CA ASP A 238 3.70 -14.02 -3.39
C ASP A 238 4.79 -12.94 -3.40
N ILE A 239 4.63 -11.88 -2.61
CA ILE A 239 5.36 -10.62 -2.73
C ILE A 239 5.95 -10.22 -1.38
N ILE A 240 7.21 -9.83 -1.38
CA ILE A 240 7.88 -9.13 -0.29
C ILE A 240 7.59 -7.63 -0.45
N GLY A 241 6.79 -7.07 0.47
CA GLY A 241 6.50 -5.63 0.53
C GLY A 241 7.48 -4.92 1.46
N LEU A 242 8.01 -3.79 1.02
CA LEU A 242 8.93 -2.98 1.82
C LEU A 242 8.45 -1.53 1.91
N SER A 243 8.57 -0.92 3.10
CA SER A 243 8.64 0.53 3.24
C SER A 243 10.08 0.99 3.02
N TYR A 244 10.24 2.03 2.21
CA TYR A 244 11.51 2.72 2.08
C TYR A 244 11.32 4.23 2.16
N TYR A 245 11.84 4.83 3.23
CA TYR A 245 11.77 6.27 3.48
C TYR A 245 13.18 6.80 3.74
N PRO A 246 13.68 7.79 2.99
CA PRO A 246 15.06 8.27 3.13
C PRO A 246 15.35 8.84 4.53
N MET A 247 14.33 9.39 5.22
CA MET A 247 14.48 9.92 6.57
C MET A 247 14.80 8.85 7.64
N TRP A 248 14.50 7.59 7.35
CA TRP A 248 14.76 6.47 8.28
C TRP A 248 15.73 5.45 7.72
N HIS A 249 15.79 5.30 6.39
CA HIS A 249 16.55 4.24 5.72
C HIS A 249 17.76 4.75 4.93
N ARG A 250 18.11 6.04 5.07
CA ARG A 250 19.24 6.68 4.40
C ARG A 250 19.05 6.77 2.88
N ASN A 251 20.15 6.82 2.11
CA ASN A 251 20.09 6.99 0.66
C ASN A 251 19.65 5.70 -0.08
N VAL A 252 19.34 5.85 -1.37
CA VAL A 252 18.87 4.76 -2.24
C VAL A 252 19.88 3.60 -2.36
N GLY A 253 21.18 3.85 -2.16
CA GLY A 253 22.20 2.80 -2.19
C GLY A 253 22.02 1.73 -1.10
N VAL A 254 21.46 2.10 0.05
CA VAL A 254 21.14 1.13 1.13
C VAL A 254 19.98 0.24 0.70
N LEU A 255 18.96 0.80 0.06
CA LEU A 255 17.86 0.03 -0.53
C LEU A 255 18.37 -0.93 -1.61
N SER A 256 19.26 -0.45 -2.51
CA SER A 256 19.85 -1.25 -3.58
C SER A 256 20.49 -2.55 -3.04
N ALA A 257 21.31 -2.43 -1.99
CA ALA A 257 21.96 -3.58 -1.36
C ALA A 257 20.96 -4.60 -0.80
N THR A 258 19.85 -4.14 -0.22
CA THR A 258 18.77 -5.02 0.26
C THR A 258 18.06 -5.71 -0.90
N LEU A 259 17.79 -5.00 -2.00
CA LEU A 259 17.13 -5.56 -3.19
C LEU A 259 18.00 -6.63 -3.88
N ASP A 260 19.33 -6.41 -4.00
CA ASP A 260 20.28 -7.41 -4.50
C ASP A 260 20.29 -8.68 -3.63
N SER A 261 20.26 -8.47 -2.32
CA SER A 261 20.21 -9.57 -1.36
C SER A 261 18.89 -10.34 -1.45
N LEU A 262 17.76 -9.66 -1.56
CA LEU A 262 16.45 -10.30 -1.76
C LEU A 262 16.40 -11.13 -3.04
N GLN A 263 16.94 -10.63 -4.13
CA GLN A 263 17.02 -11.37 -5.38
C GLN A 263 17.86 -12.66 -5.24
N THR A 264 18.88 -12.63 -4.41
CA THR A 264 19.77 -13.78 -4.16
C THR A 264 19.13 -14.82 -3.23
N PHE A 265 18.51 -14.38 -2.13
CA PHE A 265 18.03 -15.26 -1.06
C PHE A 265 16.55 -15.69 -1.23
N PHE A 266 15.77 -14.90 -1.99
CA PHE A 266 14.34 -15.14 -2.24
C PHE A 266 14.00 -14.97 -3.75
N PRO A 267 14.71 -15.68 -4.65
CA PRO A 267 14.56 -15.49 -6.10
C PRO A 267 13.16 -15.85 -6.61
N GLU A 268 12.40 -16.63 -5.83
CA GLU A 268 11.03 -17.04 -6.14
C GLU A 268 9.99 -15.97 -5.78
N LYS A 269 10.38 -14.88 -5.09
CA LYS A 269 9.49 -13.82 -4.64
C LYS A 269 9.64 -12.57 -5.52
N GLU A 270 8.51 -11.96 -5.81
CA GLU A 270 8.48 -10.58 -6.28
C GLU A 270 8.75 -9.62 -5.11
N VAL A 271 9.25 -8.43 -5.39
CA VAL A 271 9.43 -7.36 -4.41
C VAL A 271 8.63 -6.14 -4.83
N MET A 272 8.01 -5.47 -3.88
CA MET A 272 7.36 -4.18 -4.10
C MET A 272 7.77 -3.19 -3.02
N ILE A 273 8.06 -1.96 -3.43
CA ILE A 273 8.11 -0.83 -2.50
C ILE A 273 6.66 -0.37 -2.33
N VAL A 274 6.01 -0.87 -1.28
CA VAL A 274 4.58 -0.62 -1.03
C VAL A 274 4.35 0.70 -0.30
N GLU A 275 5.41 1.27 0.28
CA GLU A 275 5.41 2.61 0.85
C GLU A 275 6.74 3.33 0.63
N THR A 276 6.67 4.56 0.17
CA THR A 276 7.78 5.51 0.14
C THR A 276 7.23 6.92 0.11
N ALA A 277 7.95 7.88 0.68
CA ALA A 277 7.68 9.30 0.54
C ALA A 277 8.93 10.13 0.86
N SER A 278 8.92 11.39 0.46
CA SER A 278 9.93 12.38 0.80
C SER A 278 9.25 13.73 0.96
N TYR A 279 9.75 14.55 1.88
CA TYR A 279 9.19 15.88 2.12
C TYR A 279 9.58 16.87 1.02
N TYR A 280 8.63 17.73 0.63
CA TYR A 280 8.88 18.85 -0.28
C TYR A 280 8.92 20.22 0.42
N SER A 281 8.48 20.29 1.70
CA SER A 281 8.46 21.51 2.51
C SER A 281 8.56 21.17 4.00
N HIS A 282 8.95 22.17 4.80
CA HIS A 282 8.92 22.12 6.27
C HIS A 282 7.65 22.76 6.85
N ASP A 283 6.78 23.31 6.02
CA ASP A 283 5.64 24.12 6.46
C ASP A 283 4.69 23.32 7.33
N ASN A 284 4.52 23.77 8.59
CA ASN A 284 3.57 23.22 9.56
C ASN A 284 3.75 21.72 9.95
N ASP A 285 4.80 21.05 9.48
CA ASP A 285 5.06 19.65 9.83
C ASP A 285 6.03 19.54 11.01
N LYS A 286 5.54 19.04 12.13
CA LYS A 286 6.35 18.80 13.34
C LYS A 286 7.32 17.60 13.20
N TRP A 287 7.16 16.75 12.21
CA TRP A 287 7.97 15.56 11.98
C TRP A 287 9.12 15.79 11.01
N SER A 288 9.01 16.77 10.12
CA SER A 288 10.09 17.15 9.20
C SER A 288 11.17 17.92 9.95
N LYS A 289 11.97 17.21 10.73
CA LYS A 289 13.13 17.83 11.38
C LYS A 289 14.15 18.25 10.33
N PRO A 290 14.73 19.48 10.42
CA PRO A 290 15.63 20.01 9.41
C PRO A 290 16.78 19.10 9.01
N ASP A 291 17.23 18.22 9.91
CA ASP A 291 18.49 17.47 9.78
C ASP A 291 18.30 15.95 9.56
N SER A 292 17.06 15.43 9.44
CA SER A 292 16.86 13.97 9.47
C SER A 292 17.39 13.24 8.25
N TYR A 293 17.49 13.90 7.07
CA TYR A 293 18.07 13.32 5.85
C TYR A 293 18.48 14.39 4.81
N SER A 294 18.50 15.64 5.19
CA SER A 294 18.78 16.78 4.30
C SER A 294 20.18 16.74 3.67
N GLU A 295 21.11 15.96 4.22
CA GLU A 295 22.40 15.70 3.61
C GLU A 295 22.30 14.88 2.29
N PHE A 296 21.25 14.07 2.13
CA PHE A 296 21.02 13.26 0.92
C PHE A 296 20.03 13.95 -0.03
N TYR A 297 18.90 14.39 0.51
CA TYR A 297 17.78 14.96 -0.23
C TYR A 297 17.26 16.19 0.50
N PRO A 298 17.60 17.41 0.07
CA PRO A 298 17.09 18.62 0.69
C PRO A 298 15.57 18.62 0.79
N ILE A 299 15.01 19.07 1.92
CA ILE A 299 13.56 19.21 2.08
C ILE A 299 13.10 20.41 1.26
N SER A 300 12.76 20.14 0.02
CA SER A 300 12.33 21.10 -1.00
C SER A 300 11.66 20.37 -2.17
N ILE A 301 10.97 21.10 -3.03
CA ILE A 301 10.37 20.55 -4.26
C ILE A 301 11.46 19.90 -5.15
N ASP A 302 12.63 20.53 -5.27
CA ASP A 302 13.75 19.98 -6.04
C ASP A 302 14.34 18.74 -5.37
N GLY A 303 14.46 18.72 -4.05
CA GLY A 303 14.96 17.57 -3.29
C GLY A 303 14.02 16.37 -3.38
N GLN A 304 12.70 16.57 -3.27
CA GLN A 304 11.70 15.52 -3.50
C GLN A 304 11.80 14.97 -4.93
N THR A 305 11.99 15.86 -5.90
CA THR A 305 12.14 15.49 -7.32
C THR A 305 13.43 14.69 -7.55
N MET A 306 14.55 15.10 -6.92
CA MET A 306 15.83 14.40 -6.99
C MET A 306 15.71 13.00 -6.39
N PHE A 307 15.15 12.87 -5.19
CA PHE A 307 14.87 11.57 -4.55
C PHE A 307 14.06 10.66 -5.47
N THR A 308 12.97 11.18 -6.05
CA THR A 308 12.10 10.39 -6.94
C THR A 308 12.85 9.88 -8.17
N LYS A 309 13.69 10.73 -8.80
CA LYS A 309 14.50 10.33 -9.96
C LYS A 309 15.48 9.22 -9.61
N GLU A 310 16.20 9.35 -8.49
CA GLU A 310 17.17 8.34 -8.05
C GLU A 310 16.47 7.02 -7.70
N LEU A 311 15.37 7.09 -6.95
CA LEU A 311 14.59 5.91 -6.60
C LEU A 311 14.09 5.16 -7.84
N VAL A 312 13.47 5.87 -8.78
CA VAL A 312 12.96 5.28 -10.02
C VAL A 312 14.09 4.66 -10.84
N ALA A 313 15.23 5.34 -10.97
CA ALA A 313 16.38 4.83 -11.69
C ALA A 313 16.92 3.55 -11.06
N GLU A 314 16.99 3.50 -9.72
CA GLU A 314 17.47 2.34 -8.98
C GLU A 314 16.51 1.16 -9.12
N LEU A 315 15.22 1.35 -8.85
CA LEU A 315 14.24 0.25 -8.92
C LEU A 315 14.12 -0.36 -10.32
N ARG A 316 14.41 0.40 -11.37
CA ARG A 316 14.46 -0.12 -12.76
C ARG A 316 15.58 -1.12 -13.00
N ARG A 317 16.65 -1.08 -12.21
CA ARG A 317 17.80 -2.02 -12.31
C ARG A 317 17.46 -3.39 -11.75
N HIS A 318 16.45 -3.49 -10.88
CA HIS A 318 16.04 -4.73 -10.21
C HIS A 318 14.81 -5.33 -10.89
N LEU A 319 15.00 -6.45 -11.61
CA LEU A 319 13.92 -7.05 -12.40
C LEU A 319 12.83 -7.70 -11.54
N ASN A 320 13.16 -8.12 -10.33
CA ASN A 320 12.22 -8.67 -9.36
C ASN A 320 11.40 -7.60 -8.64
N VAL A 321 11.72 -6.31 -8.79
CA VAL A 321 10.91 -5.19 -8.25
C VAL A 321 9.80 -4.88 -9.23
N THR A 322 8.59 -5.30 -8.86
CA THR A 322 7.40 -5.25 -9.73
C THR A 322 6.39 -4.18 -9.34
N GLY A 323 6.61 -3.46 -8.23
CA GLY A 323 5.71 -2.38 -7.79
C GLY A 323 6.41 -1.28 -7.02
N LEU A 324 5.93 -0.06 -7.22
CA LEU A 324 6.34 1.15 -6.50
C LEU A 324 5.10 1.93 -6.13
N PHE A 325 4.89 2.20 -4.84
CA PHE A 325 3.75 2.94 -4.31
C PHE A 325 4.22 4.13 -3.47
N TRP A 326 3.75 5.33 -3.85
CA TRP A 326 3.99 6.54 -3.05
C TRP A 326 2.93 6.64 -1.96
N TRP A 327 3.38 6.86 -0.72
CA TRP A 327 2.50 6.97 0.44
C TRP A 327 2.01 8.41 0.62
N PHE A 328 0.69 8.58 0.79
CA PHE A 328 -0.01 9.88 0.87
C PHE A 328 0.18 10.73 -0.39
N ALA A 329 0.17 10.09 -1.57
CA ALA A 329 0.31 10.80 -2.84
C ALA A 329 -0.73 11.90 -3.05
N GLU A 330 -1.94 11.67 -2.52
CA GLU A 330 -3.11 12.54 -2.63
C GLU A 330 -3.14 13.71 -1.66
N GLU A 331 -2.18 13.80 -0.73
CA GLU A 331 -2.14 14.89 0.25
C GLU A 331 -2.26 16.25 -0.44
N ASN A 332 -3.30 16.99 -0.06
CA ASN A 332 -3.66 18.29 -0.64
C ASN A 332 -4.51 19.10 0.34
N ALA A 333 -3.86 19.92 1.14
CA ALA A 333 -4.54 20.72 2.16
C ALA A 333 -5.17 22.02 1.63
N SER A 334 -5.28 22.22 0.29
CA SER A 334 -5.88 23.43 -0.29
C SER A 334 -7.35 23.66 0.13
N GLY A 335 -8.08 22.60 0.49
CA GLY A 335 -9.43 22.67 1.08
C GLY A 335 -9.45 22.57 2.61
N GLY A 336 -8.31 22.52 3.24
CA GLY A 336 -8.11 22.30 4.67
C GLY A 336 -7.45 20.95 4.97
N ASP A 337 -6.70 20.91 6.06
CA ASP A 337 -6.01 19.69 6.50
C ASP A 337 -7.00 18.63 6.98
N VAL A 338 -6.79 17.37 6.58
CA VAL A 338 -7.53 16.19 7.02
C VAL A 338 -6.71 15.26 7.91
N THR A 339 -5.41 15.50 8.02
CA THR A 339 -4.48 14.66 8.78
C THR A 339 -3.55 15.52 9.63
N LYS A 340 -3.80 15.61 10.92
CA LYS A 340 -2.94 16.37 11.83
C LYS A 340 -1.53 15.76 11.91
N GLY A 341 -0.55 16.42 11.30
CA GLY A 341 0.87 16.09 11.44
C GLY A 341 1.46 15.14 10.40
N TRP A 342 0.73 14.83 9.33
CA TRP A 342 1.23 14.05 8.19
C TRP A 342 1.23 14.92 6.92
N LEU A 343 1.98 16.02 6.94
CA LEU A 343 1.99 17.03 5.89
C LEU A 343 3.27 16.98 5.05
N ASN A 344 3.19 17.58 3.84
CA ASN A 344 4.31 17.88 2.94
C ASN A 344 5.03 16.66 2.37
N ARG A 345 4.36 15.51 2.31
CA ARG A 345 4.86 14.28 1.67
C ARG A 345 4.13 13.93 0.40
N GLY A 346 3.02 14.59 0.14
CA GLY A 346 2.18 14.39 -1.03
C GLY A 346 2.87 14.78 -2.33
N LEU A 347 2.17 14.53 -3.40
CA LEU A 347 2.59 14.90 -4.76
C LEU A 347 1.82 16.12 -5.28
N PHE A 348 1.09 16.80 -4.40
CA PHE A 348 0.41 18.06 -4.67
C PHE A 348 0.81 19.10 -3.63
N ASP A 349 0.92 20.34 -4.08
CA ASP A 349 1.21 21.48 -3.21
C ASP A 349 0.01 21.78 -2.30
N ASN A 350 0.23 21.84 -1.01
CA ASN A 350 -0.82 21.97 0.01
C ASN A 350 -1.56 23.32 -0.01
N HIS A 351 -1.02 24.35 -0.68
CA HIS A 351 -1.65 25.66 -0.79
C HIS A 351 -2.44 25.82 -2.08
N THR A 352 -1.90 25.31 -3.18
CA THR A 352 -2.45 25.52 -4.51
C THR A 352 -3.16 24.30 -5.09
N GLY A 353 -2.96 23.12 -4.53
CA GLY A 353 -3.42 21.85 -5.08
C GLY A 353 -2.74 21.42 -6.38
N ARG A 354 -1.65 22.12 -6.79
CA ARG A 354 -0.96 21.86 -8.04
C ARG A 354 -0.03 20.66 -7.91
N ALA A 355 -0.06 19.77 -8.91
CA ALA A 355 0.85 18.64 -8.98
C ALA A 355 2.32 19.08 -9.01
N LEU A 356 3.13 18.49 -8.12
CA LEU A 356 4.56 18.77 -7.97
C LEU A 356 5.36 18.08 -9.07
N PRO A 357 6.57 18.55 -9.42
CA PRO A 357 7.41 17.94 -10.45
C PRO A 357 7.69 16.45 -10.22
N ALA A 358 7.84 16.02 -8.97
CA ALA A 358 8.04 14.61 -8.59
C ALA A 358 6.93 13.70 -9.12
N PHE A 359 5.66 14.16 -9.17
CA PHE A 359 4.52 13.41 -9.70
C PHE A 359 4.77 12.87 -11.11
N TYR A 360 5.44 13.63 -11.96
CA TYR A 360 5.69 13.29 -13.36
C TYR A 360 6.93 12.42 -13.57
N GLU A 361 7.85 12.38 -12.61
CA GLU A 361 9.05 11.55 -12.69
C GLU A 361 8.76 10.05 -12.59
N PHE A 362 7.68 9.68 -11.91
CA PHE A 362 7.32 8.28 -11.66
C PHE A 362 7.00 7.48 -12.93
N ASN A 363 6.50 8.12 -13.98
CA ASN A 363 6.17 7.42 -15.24
C ASN A 363 7.37 6.70 -15.86
N LYS A 364 8.57 7.18 -15.57
CA LYS A 364 9.81 6.56 -16.03
C LYS A 364 10.03 5.16 -15.45
N TYR A 365 9.37 4.83 -14.33
CA TYR A 365 9.42 3.49 -13.72
C TYR A 365 8.79 2.42 -14.62
N LEU A 366 7.78 2.78 -15.40
CA LEU A 366 7.05 1.87 -16.30
C LEU A 366 7.75 1.65 -17.64
N ILE A 367 8.71 2.48 -18.00
CA ILE A 367 9.45 2.35 -19.27
C ILE A 367 10.38 1.15 -19.17
N LYS A 368 10.24 0.19 -20.11
CA LYS A 368 11.10 -1.00 -20.21
C LYS A 368 12.52 -0.63 -20.66
#